data_8d9203deb2e1ae575600460cb0a4b07a
#
_entry.id   8d9203deb2e1ae575600460cb0a4b07a
#
_cell.length_a   1.000
_cell.length_b   1.000
_cell.length_c   1.000
_cell.angle_alpha   90.00
_cell.angle_beta   90.00
_cell.angle_gamma   90.00
#
_symmetry.space_group_name_H-M   'P 1'
#
loop_
_entity.id
_entity.type
_entity.pdbx_description
1 polymer ?
#
loop_
_entity_poly.entity_id
_entity_poly.type
_entity_poly.pdbx_seq_one_letter_code
_entity_poly.pdbx_strand_id
1 'polypeptide(L)'
;MTSTSPATAVRRARVATFGVFALNGFVLGMWVVNIPEIRDRTGASLEEVGYLILLLGGTALAGMQVAGRLIDRLGSGRVTIAASVVLSVSLVGPALAGSVTELAGALALVGVANGFVDVGQNSHAVQVETGYGRPIMSAFHAFFSLGGLLAAVVGGALIGLGVDLLWTLSASAALGVVVALAVRPRMLAGAPPVPDAPSRTSTPTTAGPRVLLVAVLAFALFLSEGVAYDWSTVHVHDSLGADKSVAAWAFGAFSVAMTVVRLVADRVVARIGPAAYVQRAALIGAAGLTAAALAPTPWVAIVAWAVFGVGLAGCVPQFFSAAGRIDPDNAGFYMARVTSAGYVGMLAGPAVIGILTRWVPLTTAFSLPIAGCLLAGLLAGRVLDRPRRVGVA
;
A
#
# COMPACT_ATOMS: atom_id res chain seq x y z
N MET A 1 -12.75 -22.33 32.16
CA MET A 1 -12.06 -21.45 31.20
C MET A 1 -10.58 -21.75 31.30
N THR A 2 -10.03 -22.50 30.35
CA THR A 2 -8.59 -22.84 30.31
C THR A 2 -7.79 -21.57 29.94
N SER A 3 -6.98 -21.06 30.86
CA SER A 3 -6.09 -19.96 30.64
C SER A 3 -5.06 -20.36 29.56
N THR A 4 -5.21 -19.87 28.35
CA THR A 4 -4.21 -20.05 27.30
C THR A 4 -2.92 -19.35 27.72
N SER A 5 -1.77 -20.04 27.60
CA SER A 5 -0.48 -19.43 27.93
C SER A 5 -0.26 -18.15 27.07
N PRO A 6 0.42 -17.11 27.60
CA PRO A 6 0.69 -15.87 26.86
C PRO A 6 1.32 -16.11 25.48
N ALA A 7 2.24 -17.06 25.36
CA ALA A 7 2.86 -17.43 24.10
C ALA A 7 1.86 -18.01 23.07
N THR A 8 0.88 -18.77 23.53
CA THR A 8 -0.19 -19.33 22.68
C THR A 8 -1.13 -18.22 22.18
N ALA A 9 -1.47 -17.27 23.06
CA ALA A 9 -2.27 -16.11 22.69
C ALA A 9 -1.61 -15.27 21.59
N VAL A 10 -0.31 -14.95 21.73
CA VAL A 10 0.47 -14.20 20.72
C VAL A 10 0.55 -14.96 19.40
N ARG A 11 0.75 -16.29 19.41
CA ARG A 11 0.77 -17.10 18.18
C ARG A 11 -0.58 -17.07 17.45
N ARG A 12 -1.68 -17.14 18.18
CA ARG A 12 -3.05 -17.04 17.60
C ARG A 12 -3.30 -15.65 17.03
N ALA A 13 -2.91 -14.61 17.76
CA ALA A 13 -3.03 -13.22 17.31
C ALA A 13 -2.21 -12.95 16.05
N ARG A 14 -1.00 -13.51 15.92
CA ARG A 14 -0.19 -13.43 14.72
C ARG A 14 -0.93 -13.95 13.48
N VAL A 15 -1.55 -15.14 13.60
CA VAL A 15 -2.32 -15.71 12.48
C VAL A 15 -3.53 -14.84 12.16
N ALA A 16 -4.22 -14.31 13.16
CA ALA A 16 -5.34 -13.39 12.97
C ALA A 16 -4.89 -12.10 12.26
N THR A 17 -3.75 -11.54 12.66
CA THR A 17 -3.18 -10.34 12.03
C THR A 17 -2.82 -10.57 10.57
N PHE A 18 -2.22 -11.73 10.23
CA PHE A 18 -2.02 -12.12 8.82
C PHE A 18 -3.34 -12.14 8.05
N GLY A 19 -4.40 -12.69 8.64
CA GLY A 19 -5.74 -12.72 8.04
C GLY A 19 -6.30 -11.33 7.78
N VAL A 20 -6.12 -10.38 8.72
CA VAL A 20 -6.58 -8.99 8.54
C VAL A 20 -5.81 -8.28 7.44
N PHE A 21 -4.47 -8.40 7.38
CA PHE A 21 -3.68 -7.81 6.31
C PHE A 21 -4.05 -8.40 4.94
N ALA A 22 -4.22 -9.72 4.85
CA ALA A 22 -4.66 -10.36 3.62
C ALA A 22 -6.06 -9.91 3.21
N LEU A 23 -6.98 -9.78 4.17
CA LEU A 23 -8.33 -9.26 3.92
C LEU A 23 -8.29 -7.82 3.40
N ASN A 24 -7.51 -6.94 4.03
CA ASN A 24 -7.40 -5.55 3.59
C ASN A 24 -6.87 -5.47 2.14
N GLY A 25 -5.79 -6.21 1.85
CA GLY A 25 -5.25 -6.30 0.49
C GLY A 25 -6.25 -6.88 -0.52
N PHE A 26 -7.05 -7.88 -0.11
CA PHE A 26 -8.07 -8.46 -0.95
C PHE A 26 -9.20 -7.47 -1.27
N VAL A 27 -9.73 -6.77 -0.27
CA VAL A 27 -10.84 -5.81 -0.47
C VAL A 27 -10.41 -4.65 -1.36
N LEU A 28 -9.23 -4.05 -1.10
CA LEU A 28 -8.70 -2.98 -1.96
C LEU A 28 -8.33 -3.51 -3.35
N GLY A 29 -7.80 -4.74 -3.45
CA GLY A 29 -7.52 -5.37 -4.73
C GLY A 29 -8.78 -5.63 -5.56
N MET A 30 -9.90 -5.99 -4.93
CA MET A 30 -11.19 -6.14 -5.63
C MET A 30 -11.69 -4.81 -6.19
N TRP A 31 -11.48 -3.68 -5.49
CA TRP A 31 -11.70 -2.35 -6.06
C TRP A 31 -10.83 -2.15 -7.31
N VAL A 32 -9.51 -2.35 -7.19
CA VAL A 32 -8.54 -2.13 -8.28
C VAL A 32 -8.86 -2.94 -9.53
N VAL A 33 -9.13 -4.24 -9.37
CA VAL A 33 -9.42 -5.15 -10.47
C VAL A 33 -10.70 -4.76 -11.22
N ASN A 34 -11.67 -4.19 -10.52
CA ASN A 34 -12.96 -3.82 -11.08
C ASN A 34 -13.05 -2.33 -11.51
N ILE A 35 -11.97 -1.53 -11.40
CA ILE A 35 -11.97 -0.12 -11.85
C ILE A 35 -12.48 0.02 -13.30
N PRO A 36 -12.02 -0.79 -14.29
CA PRO A 36 -12.51 -0.66 -15.67
C PRO A 36 -14.02 -0.89 -15.78
N GLU A 37 -14.56 -1.90 -15.08
CA GLU A 37 -16.00 -2.20 -15.09
C GLU A 37 -16.83 -1.11 -14.42
N ILE A 38 -16.39 -0.61 -13.25
CA ILE A 38 -17.04 0.47 -12.51
C ILE A 38 -17.04 1.75 -13.33
N ARG A 39 -15.93 2.02 -14.03
CA ARG A 39 -15.78 3.18 -14.89
C ARG A 39 -16.75 3.15 -16.08
N ASP A 40 -16.86 2.01 -16.76
CA ASP A 40 -17.80 1.85 -17.87
C ASP A 40 -19.25 2.05 -17.42
N ARG A 41 -19.61 1.53 -16.24
CA ARG A 41 -20.93 1.64 -15.65
C ARG A 41 -21.28 3.08 -15.23
N THR A 42 -20.34 3.82 -14.67
CA THR A 42 -20.55 5.19 -14.16
C THR A 42 -20.29 6.27 -15.21
N GLY A 43 -19.66 5.91 -16.34
CA GLY A 43 -19.23 6.84 -17.38
C GLY A 43 -18.04 7.72 -16.96
N ALA A 44 -17.31 7.35 -15.91
CA ALA A 44 -16.21 8.14 -15.39
C ALA A 44 -15.05 8.22 -16.39
N SER A 45 -14.54 9.42 -16.64
CA SER A 45 -13.30 9.64 -17.37
C SER A 45 -12.08 9.22 -16.54
N LEU A 46 -10.91 9.06 -17.18
CA LEU A 46 -9.66 8.77 -16.47
C LEU A 46 -9.30 9.88 -15.49
N GLU A 47 -9.57 11.14 -15.85
CA GLU A 47 -9.37 12.29 -14.95
C GLU A 47 -10.24 12.19 -13.71
N GLU A 48 -11.53 11.86 -13.88
CA GLU A 48 -12.46 11.69 -12.76
C GLU A 48 -12.07 10.51 -11.87
N VAL A 49 -11.57 9.41 -12.44
CA VAL A 49 -10.98 8.30 -11.65
C VAL A 49 -9.83 8.80 -10.80
N GLY A 50 -8.95 9.65 -11.35
CA GLY A 50 -7.88 10.28 -10.58
C GLY A 50 -8.40 11.10 -9.39
N TYR A 51 -9.43 11.92 -9.58
CA TYR A 51 -10.07 12.68 -8.49
C TYR A 51 -10.76 11.77 -7.46
N LEU A 52 -11.39 10.70 -7.91
CA LEU A 52 -12.04 9.70 -7.04
C LEU A 52 -11.03 8.96 -6.17
N ILE A 53 -9.88 8.59 -6.70
CA ILE A 53 -8.79 7.97 -5.94
C ILE A 53 -8.21 8.98 -4.93
N LEU A 54 -8.06 10.25 -5.32
CA LEU A 54 -7.64 11.31 -4.40
C LEU A 54 -8.65 11.50 -3.25
N LEU A 55 -9.94 11.46 -3.55
CA LEU A 55 -11.01 11.52 -2.54
C LEU A 55 -10.95 10.32 -1.59
N LEU A 56 -10.81 9.11 -2.13
CA LEU A 56 -10.63 7.89 -1.33
C LEU A 56 -9.43 8.02 -0.38
N GLY A 57 -8.29 8.45 -0.90
CA GLY A 57 -7.07 8.65 -0.10
C GLY A 57 -7.22 9.77 0.93
N GLY A 58 -7.81 10.91 0.56
CA GLY A 58 -8.07 12.03 1.46
C GLY A 58 -9.02 11.66 2.61
N THR A 59 -10.07 10.90 2.32
CA THR A 59 -11.00 10.40 3.34
C THR A 59 -10.37 9.30 4.20
N ALA A 60 -9.44 8.49 3.65
CA ALA A 60 -8.66 7.55 4.45
C ALA A 60 -7.76 8.30 5.46
N LEU A 61 -7.08 9.36 5.04
CA LEU A 61 -6.29 10.20 5.97
C LEU A 61 -7.17 10.80 7.09
N ALA A 62 -8.38 11.25 6.77
CA ALA A 62 -9.32 11.72 7.78
C ALA A 62 -9.72 10.60 8.75
N GLY A 63 -10.00 9.40 8.23
CA GLY A 63 -10.27 8.20 9.03
C GLY A 63 -9.11 7.86 9.98
N MET A 64 -7.88 7.90 9.49
CA MET A 64 -6.66 7.64 10.28
C MET A 64 -6.56 8.57 11.49
N GLN A 65 -6.88 9.88 11.34
CA GLN A 65 -6.82 10.85 12.44
C GLN A 65 -7.79 10.51 13.59
N VAL A 66 -8.95 9.95 13.25
CA VAL A 66 -9.96 9.57 14.24
C VAL A 66 -9.64 8.19 14.85
N ALA A 67 -9.10 7.28 14.03
CA ALA A 67 -8.80 5.90 14.41
C ALA A 67 -7.89 5.81 15.64
N GLY A 68 -6.84 6.63 15.72
CA GLY A 68 -5.92 6.64 16.85
C GLY A 68 -6.63 6.82 18.19
N ARG A 69 -7.46 7.86 18.32
CA ARG A 69 -8.23 8.13 19.54
C ARG A 69 -9.19 6.99 19.92
N LEU A 70 -9.76 6.33 18.91
CA LEU A 70 -10.68 5.22 19.15
C LEU A 70 -9.93 3.96 19.58
N ILE A 71 -8.74 3.72 19.03
CA ILE A 71 -7.84 2.62 19.41
C ILE A 71 -7.42 2.76 20.88
N ASP A 72 -7.07 3.98 21.32
CA ASP A 72 -6.69 4.25 22.71
C ASP A 72 -7.82 3.92 23.70
N ARG A 73 -9.08 4.12 23.28
CA ARG A 73 -10.25 3.87 24.14
C ARG A 73 -10.74 2.42 24.08
N LEU A 74 -10.80 1.80 22.91
CA LEU A 74 -11.44 0.51 22.67
C LEU A 74 -10.46 -0.65 22.46
N GLY A 75 -9.17 -0.33 22.24
CA GLY A 75 -8.11 -1.27 21.87
C GLY A 75 -8.05 -1.55 20.37
N SER A 76 -6.82 -1.79 19.87
CA SER A 76 -6.54 -1.98 18.44
C SER A 76 -7.34 -3.14 17.83
N GLY A 77 -7.45 -4.28 18.50
CA GLY A 77 -8.16 -5.47 17.97
C GLY A 77 -9.63 -5.21 17.67
N ARG A 78 -10.36 -4.52 18.57
CA ARG A 78 -11.79 -4.22 18.37
C ARG A 78 -12.00 -3.24 17.22
N VAL A 79 -11.21 -2.17 17.19
CA VAL A 79 -11.29 -1.15 16.15
C VAL A 79 -10.97 -1.76 14.79
N THR A 80 -9.91 -2.56 14.70
CA THR A 80 -9.52 -3.24 13.46
C THR A 80 -10.64 -4.12 12.92
N ILE A 81 -11.25 -4.97 13.77
CA ILE A 81 -12.32 -5.87 13.31
C ILE A 81 -13.55 -5.08 12.87
N ALA A 82 -13.99 -4.09 13.66
CA ALA A 82 -15.15 -3.27 13.30
C ALA A 82 -14.90 -2.54 11.96
N ALA A 83 -13.73 -1.93 11.82
CA ALA A 83 -13.33 -1.25 10.58
C ALA A 83 -13.22 -2.21 9.39
N SER A 84 -12.70 -3.42 9.58
CA SER A 84 -12.62 -4.44 8.51
C SER A 84 -14.00 -4.88 8.04
N VAL A 85 -14.98 -4.98 8.94
CA VAL A 85 -16.37 -5.27 8.57
C VAL A 85 -16.96 -4.11 7.77
N VAL A 86 -16.80 -2.85 8.25
CA VAL A 86 -17.28 -1.67 7.54
C VAL A 86 -16.62 -1.54 6.17
N LEU A 87 -15.31 -1.72 6.08
CA LEU A 87 -14.57 -1.70 4.81
C LEU A 87 -15.10 -2.76 3.83
N SER A 88 -15.30 -3.98 4.32
CA SER A 88 -15.83 -5.08 3.49
C SER A 88 -17.23 -4.75 2.95
N VAL A 89 -18.13 -4.26 3.79
CA VAL A 89 -19.49 -3.90 3.40
C VAL A 89 -19.49 -2.69 2.44
N SER A 90 -18.64 -1.69 2.69
CA SER A 90 -18.54 -0.50 1.84
C SER A 90 -18.10 -0.81 0.39
N LEU A 91 -17.44 -1.96 0.17
CA LEU A 91 -17.05 -2.42 -1.16
C LEU A 91 -18.26 -2.62 -2.12
N VAL A 92 -19.46 -2.84 -1.59
CA VAL A 92 -20.69 -2.97 -2.39
C VAL A 92 -21.10 -1.62 -3.00
N GLY A 93 -20.76 -0.50 -2.34
CA GLY A 93 -21.13 0.83 -2.79
C GLY A 93 -20.70 1.15 -4.23
N PRO A 94 -19.44 0.94 -4.63
CA PRO A 94 -18.99 1.11 -6.00
C PRO A 94 -19.77 0.28 -7.05
N ALA A 95 -20.26 -0.91 -6.67
CA ALA A 95 -21.07 -1.74 -7.56
C ALA A 95 -22.51 -1.21 -7.74
N LEU A 96 -23.01 -0.45 -6.79
CA LEU A 96 -24.35 0.16 -6.84
C LEU A 96 -24.33 1.52 -7.54
N ALA A 97 -23.16 2.16 -7.67
CA ALA A 97 -23.05 3.49 -8.27
C ALA A 97 -23.39 3.45 -9.77
N GLY A 98 -24.32 4.30 -10.19
CA GLY A 98 -24.69 4.54 -11.57
C GLY A 98 -24.19 5.88 -12.12
N SER A 99 -23.49 6.68 -11.30
CA SER A 99 -22.95 7.99 -11.65
C SER A 99 -21.63 8.25 -10.91
N VAL A 100 -20.83 9.19 -11.42
CA VAL A 100 -19.58 9.64 -10.78
C VAL A 100 -19.82 10.18 -9.37
N THR A 101 -20.92 10.88 -9.15
CA THR A 101 -21.27 11.45 -7.83
C THR A 101 -21.60 10.36 -6.81
N GLU A 102 -22.36 9.34 -7.20
CA GLU A 102 -22.65 8.19 -6.33
C GLU A 102 -21.38 7.39 -6.02
N LEU A 103 -20.54 7.20 -7.04
CA LEU A 103 -19.23 6.55 -6.86
C LEU A 103 -18.33 7.33 -5.90
N ALA A 104 -18.33 8.68 -5.98
CA ALA A 104 -17.60 9.53 -5.05
C ALA A 104 -18.03 9.31 -3.58
N GLY A 105 -19.36 9.26 -3.34
CA GLY A 105 -19.90 8.96 -2.01
C GLY A 105 -19.50 7.57 -1.50
N ALA A 106 -19.56 6.55 -2.37
CA ALA A 106 -19.17 5.19 -2.05
C ALA A 106 -17.66 5.10 -1.72
N LEU A 107 -16.81 5.72 -2.53
CA LEU A 107 -15.35 5.71 -2.33
C LEU A 107 -14.91 6.54 -1.11
N ALA A 108 -15.64 7.61 -0.78
CA ALA A 108 -15.39 8.33 0.46
C ALA A 108 -15.61 7.43 1.69
N LEU A 109 -16.65 6.59 1.69
CA LEU A 109 -16.90 5.62 2.76
C LEU A 109 -15.82 4.53 2.80
N VAL A 110 -15.45 3.96 1.64
CA VAL A 110 -14.34 3.00 1.52
C VAL A 110 -13.06 3.61 2.07
N GLY A 111 -12.75 4.86 1.71
CA GLY A 111 -11.56 5.56 2.18
C GLY A 111 -11.54 5.70 3.70
N VAL A 112 -12.60 6.25 4.30
CA VAL A 112 -12.68 6.38 5.77
C VAL A 112 -12.48 5.02 6.45
N ALA A 113 -13.19 3.99 6.00
CA ALA A 113 -13.10 2.64 6.59
C ALA A 113 -11.68 2.06 6.43
N ASN A 114 -11.04 2.25 5.27
CA ASN A 114 -9.66 1.82 5.03
C ASN A 114 -8.67 2.54 5.97
N GLY A 115 -8.84 3.85 6.19
CA GLY A 115 -8.00 4.59 7.14
C GLY A 115 -8.09 4.03 8.56
N PHE A 116 -9.27 3.63 9.02
CA PHE A 116 -9.44 2.95 10.32
C PHE A 116 -8.78 1.58 10.34
N VAL A 117 -8.92 0.78 9.25
CA VAL A 117 -8.26 -0.53 9.15
C VAL A 117 -6.75 -0.36 9.17
N ASP A 118 -6.20 0.57 8.42
CA ASP A 118 -4.75 0.74 8.29
C ASP A 118 -4.10 1.07 9.64
N VAL A 119 -4.62 2.07 10.37
CA VAL A 119 -4.10 2.40 11.70
C VAL A 119 -4.34 1.25 12.68
N GLY A 120 -5.52 0.63 12.64
CA GLY A 120 -5.90 -0.45 13.55
C GLY A 120 -5.03 -1.69 13.38
N GLN A 121 -4.88 -2.17 12.15
CA GLN A 121 -4.09 -3.38 11.86
C GLN A 121 -2.60 -3.17 12.15
N ASN A 122 -2.03 -2.02 11.83
CA ASN A 122 -0.64 -1.72 12.11
C ASN A 122 -0.39 -1.59 13.61
N SER A 123 -1.27 -0.90 14.36
CA SER A 123 -1.18 -0.82 15.82
C SER A 123 -1.27 -2.21 16.46
N HIS A 124 -2.15 -3.07 15.96
CA HIS A 124 -2.28 -4.45 16.44
C HIS A 124 -1.04 -5.29 16.08
N ALA A 125 -0.51 -5.12 14.86
CA ALA A 125 0.70 -5.80 14.41
C ALA A 125 1.91 -5.48 15.29
N VAL A 126 2.09 -4.22 15.71
CA VAL A 126 3.14 -3.81 16.65
C VAL A 126 3.00 -4.53 17.99
N GLN A 127 1.78 -4.64 18.53
CA GLN A 127 1.54 -5.35 19.78
C GLN A 127 1.88 -6.84 19.66
N VAL A 128 1.49 -7.48 18.55
CA VAL A 128 1.81 -8.87 18.26
C VAL A 128 3.31 -9.08 18.08
N GLU A 129 3.99 -8.21 17.36
CA GLU A 129 5.44 -8.27 17.13
C GLU A 129 6.20 -8.15 18.44
N THR A 130 5.82 -7.20 19.31
CA THR A 130 6.42 -7.03 20.63
C THR A 130 6.27 -8.29 21.48
N GLY A 131 5.07 -8.87 21.52
CA GLY A 131 4.82 -10.12 22.25
C GLY A 131 5.50 -11.34 21.61
N TYR A 132 5.77 -11.31 20.31
CA TYR A 132 6.44 -12.39 19.58
C TYR A 132 7.97 -12.39 19.75
N GLY A 133 8.53 -11.24 20.14
CA GLY A 133 9.96 -11.08 20.47
C GLY A 133 10.92 -11.08 19.27
N ARG A 134 10.42 -10.95 18.05
CA ARG A 134 11.26 -10.81 16.85
C ARG A 134 10.51 -10.03 15.74
N PRO A 135 11.22 -9.32 14.85
CA PRO A 135 10.63 -8.57 13.75
C PRO A 135 9.82 -9.47 12.82
N ILE A 136 8.52 -9.14 12.61
CA ILE A 136 7.60 -9.84 11.71
C ILE A 136 6.69 -8.87 10.94
N MET A 137 6.91 -7.56 11.05
CA MET A 137 6.08 -6.54 10.39
C MET A 137 6.09 -6.70 8.87
N SER A 138 7.25 -6.94 8.26
CA SER A 138 7.36 -7.17 6.82
C SER A 138 6.53 -8.36 6.34
N ALA A 139 6.40 -9.40 7.18
CA ALA A 139 5.58 -10.56 6.86
C ALA A 139 4.08 -10.21 6.85
N PHE A 140 3.61 -9.33 7.75
CA PHE A 140 2.22 -8.85 7.72
C PHE A 140 1.93 -8.12 6.42
N HIS A 141 2.80 -7.20 5.99
CA HIS A 141 2.66 -6.50 4.72
C HIS A 141 2.78 -7.42 3.49
N ALA A 142 3.54 -8.52 3.57
CA ALA A 142 3.56 -9.53 2.51
C ALA A 142 2.18 -10.21 2.36
N PHE A 143 1.44 -10.42 3.46
CA PHE A 143 0.08 -10.93 3.41
C PHE A 143 -0.93 -9.94 2.82
N PHE A 144 -0.71 -8.63 2.99
CA PHE A 144 -1.47 -7.61 2.26
C PHE A 144 -1.28 -7.78 0.74
N SER A 145 -0.04 -7.89 0.27
CA SER A 145 0.24 -8.12 -1.15
C SER A 145 -0.34 -9.46 -1.66
N LEU A 146 -0.32 -10.51 -0.82
CA LEU A 146 -0.98 -11.79 -1.13
C LEU A 146 -2.50 -11.63 -1.27
N GLY A 147 -3.11 -10.79 -0.43
CA GLY A 147 -4.52 -10.42 -0.56
C GLY A 147 -4.83 -9.76 -1.90
N GLY A 148 -4.01 -8.80 -2.33
CA GLY A 148 -4.11 -8.18 -3.65
C GLY A 148 -3.97 -9.18 -4.81
N LEU A 149 -3.04 -10.13 -4.70
CA LEU A 149 -2.92 -11.23 -5.66
C LEU A 149 -4.20 -12.08 -5.71
N LEU A 150 -4.74 -12.45 -4.55
CA LEU A 150 -5.99 -13.23 -4.49
C LEU A 150 -7.14 -12.47 -5.13
N ALA A 151 -7.21 -11.15 -4.94
CA ALA A 151 -8.19 -10.30 -5.61
C ALA A 151 -8.03 -10.30 -7.13
N ALA A 152 -6.79 -10.24 -7.64
CA ALA A 152 -6.53 -10.30 -9.08
C ALA A 152 -6.98 -11.66 -9.68
N VAL A 153 -6.66 -12.76 -9.00
CA VAL A 153 -7.04 -14.11 -9.43
C VAL A 153 -8.57 -14.31 -9.38
N VAL A 154 -9.17 -14.01 -8.23
CA VAL A 154 -10.62 -14.22 -8.00
C VAL A 154 -11.43 -13.23 -8.84
N GLY A 155 -11.09 -11.94 -8.79
CA GLY A 155 -11.78 -10.91 -9.54
C GLY A 155 -11.65 -11.12 -11.06
N GLY A 156 -10.45 -11.38 -11.55
CA GLY A 156 -10.21 -11.70 -12.96
C GLY A 156 -10.97 -12.93 -13.43
N ALA A 157 -11.05 -13.98 -12.61
CA ALA A 157 -11.82 -15.19 -12.92
C ALA A 157 -13.33 -14.90 -12.96
N LEU A 158 -13.87 -14.16 -12.00
CA LEU A 158 -15.30 -13.82 -11.97
C LEU A 158 -15.70 -12.93 -13.15
N ILE A 159 -14.85 -11.95 -13.51
CA ILE A 159 -15.03 -11.14 -14.72
C ILE A 159 -14.99 -12.02 -15.97
N GLY A 160 -14.02 -12.92 -16.09
CA GLY A 160 -13.89 -13.84 -17.23
C GLY A 160 -15.06 -14.81 -17.37
N LEU A 161 -15.74 -15.15 -16.28
CA LEU A 161 -16.96 -15.96 -16.26
C LEU A 161 -18.23 -15.13 -16.52
N GLY A 162 -18.12 -13.81 -16.71
CA GLY A 162 -19.27 -12.92 -16.93
C GLY A 162 -20.14 -12.71 -15.69
N VAL A 163 -19.61 -12.90 -14.49
CA VAL A 163 -20.33 -12.63 -13.25
C VAL A 163 -20.54 -11.13 -13.09
N ASP A 164 -21.78 -10.72 -12.86
CA ASP A 164 -22.13 -9.31 -12.67
C ASP A 164 -21.35 -8.66 -11.53
N LEU A 165 -20.98 -7.39 -11.71
CA LEU A 165 -20.21 -6.58 -10.76
C LEU A 165 -20.81 -6.58 -9.35
N LEU A 166 -22.13 -6.46 -9.24
CA LEU A 166 -22.81 -6.42 -7.94
C LEU A 166 -22.63 -7.75 -7.19
N TRP A 167 -22.78 -8.88 -7.88
CA TRP A 167 -22.55 -10.20 -7.28
C TRP A 167 -21.08 -10.39 -6.91
N THR A 168 -20.17 -9.99 -7.79
CA THR A 168 -18.71 -10.07 -7.56
C THR A 168 -18.29 -9.32 -6.29
N LEU A 169 -18.69 -8.05 -6.15
CA LEU A 169 -18.32 -7.24 -5.00
C LEU A 169 -19.12 -7.59 -3.73
N SER A 170 -20.38 -8.02 -3.86
CA SER A 170 -21.17 -8.49 -2.72
C SER A 170 -20.64 -9.79 -2.13
N ALA A 171 -20.29 -10.76 -2.97
CA ALA A 171 -19.67 -12.00 -2.50
C ALA A 171 -18.31 -11.74 -1.84
N SER A 172 -17.51 -10.84 -2.41
CA SER A 172 -16.22 -10.42 -1.83
C SER A 172 -16.42 -9.71 -0.48
N ALA A 173 -17.43 -8.86 -0.36
CA ALA A 173 -17.80 -8.20 0.88
C ALA A 173 -18.24 -9.21 1.95
N ALA A 174 -19.09 -10.16 1.59
CA ALA A 174 -19.54 -11.23 2.48
C ALA A 174 -18.36 -12.10 2.99
N LEU A 175 -17.46 -12.49 2.07
CA LEU A 175 -16.22 -13.19 2.44
C LEU A 175 -15.38 -12.36 3.41
N GLY A 176 -15.23 -11.06 3.16
CA GLY A 176 -14.49 -10.16 4.01
C GLY A 176 -15.07 -10.06 5.43
N VAL A 177 -16.40 -9.95 5.55
CA VAL A 177 -17.09 -9.97 6.83
C VAL A 177 -16.87 -11.30 7.57
N VAL A 178 -17.00 -12.43 6.86
CA VAL A 178 -16.76 -13.76 7.44
C VAL A 178 -15.34 -13.88 7.97
N VAL A 179 -14.33 -13.48 7.19
CA VAL A 179 -12.93 -13.52 7.61
C VAL A 179 -12.70 -12.62 8.82
N ALA A 180 -13.18 -11.36 8.80
CA ALA A 180 -13.04 -10.43 9.93
C ALA A 180 -13.64 -11.00 11.23
N LEU A 181 -14.83 -11.59 11.15
CA LEU A 181 -15.49 -12.19 12.31
C LEU A 181 -14.80 -13.49 12.77
N ALA A 182 -14.30 -14.31 11.84
CA ALA A 182 -13.58 -15.55 12.16
C ALA A 182 -12.23 -15.31 12.88
N VAL A 183 -11.53 -14.20 12.56
CA VAL A 183 -10.26 -13.86 13.22
C VAL A 183 -10.46 -13.13 14.54
N ARG A 184 -11.63 -12.50 14.77
CA ARG A 184 -11.95 -11.72 15.99
C ARG A 184 -11.58 -12.40 17.31
N PRO A 185 -11.92 -13.69 17.56
CA PRO A 185 -11.62 -14.33 18.85
C PRO A 185 -10.13 -14.54 19.13
N ARG A 186 -9.29 -14.37 18.10
CA ARG A 186 -7.84 -14.57 18.17
C ARG A 186 -7.07 -13.27 18.27
N MET A 187 -7.73 -12.11 18.12
CA MET A 187 -7.09 -10.81 18.31
C MET A 187 -6.71 -10.60 19.78
N LEU A 188 -5.60 -9.94 20.03
CA LEU A 188 -5.22 -9.56 21.40
C LEU A 188 -6.28 -8.60 21.97
N ALA A 189 -6.63 -8.81 23.22
CA ALA A 189 -7.31 -7.78 23.99
C ALA A 189 -6.35 -6.59 24.12
N GLY A 190 -6.86 -5.38 23.83
CA GLY A 190 -6.00 -4.18 23.77
C GLY A 190 -5.09 -4.08 25.00
N ALA A 191 -3.82 -3.79 24.76
CA ALA A 191 -2.92 -3.37 25.82
C ALA A 191 -3.44 -2.04 26.41
N PRO A 192 -3.28 -1.81 27.73
CA PRO A 192 -3.50 -0.50 28.30
C PRO A 192 -2.70 0.54 27.53
N PRO A 193 -3.17 1.81 27.45
CA PRO A 193 -2.39 2.87 26.83
C PRO A 193 -0.97 2.85 27.42
N VAL A 194 0.03 2.73 26.56
CA VAL A 194 1.41 2.95 26.99
C VAL A 194 1.46 4.43 27.37
N PRO A 195 1.73 4.78 28.63
CA PRO A 195 1.91 6.18 28.98
C PRO A 195 2.90 6.81 28.02
N ASP A 196 2.57 8.00 27.50
CA ASP A 196 3.44 8.73 26.59
C ASP A 196 4.88 8.62 27.08
N ALA A 197 5.74 8.02 26.27
CA ALA A 197 7.17 8.11 26.54
C ALA A 197 7.48 9.61 26.62
N PRO A 198 8.16 10.07 27.69
CA PRO A 198 8.38 11.50 27.87
C PRO A 198 8.96 12.06 26.60
N SER A 199 8.26 13.00 25.97
CA SER A 199 8.76 13.70 24.79
C SER A 199 10.04 14.39 25.22
N ARG A 200 11.18 13.79 24.86
CA ARG A 200 12.48 14.43 25.09
C ARG A 200 12.47 15.73 24.29
N THR A 201 12.46 16.83 25.02
CA THR A 201 12.43 18.20 24.51
C THR A 201 13.80 18.63 23.96
N SER A 202 14.37 17.85 23.08
CA SER A 202 15.42 18.36 22.20
C SER A 202 14.72 19.00 21.01
N THR A 203 14.87 20.31 20.87
CA THR A 203 14.32 21.06 19.73
C THR A 203 14.90 20.44 18.46
N PRO A 204 14.05 19.88 17.57
CA PRO A 204 14.58 19.27 16.35
C PRO A 204 15.30 20.35 15.54
N THR A 205 16.56 20.13 15.22
CA THR A 205 17.28 20.97 14.27
C THR A 205 16.52 21.03 12.95
N THR A 206 16.47 22.21 12.34
CA THR A 206 15.80 22.42 11.04
C THR A 206 16.14 21.29 10.06
N ALA A 207 15.11 20.77 9.39
CA ALA A 207 15.29 19.69 8.40
C ALA A 207 16.40 20.06 7.40
N GLY A 208 17.58 19.47 7.59
CA GLY A 208 18.70 19.71 6.68
C GLY A 208 18.42 19.13 5.28
N PRO A 209 19.19 19.53 4.27
CA PRO A 209 18.97 19.10 2.86
C PRO A 209 18.93 17.57 2.70
N ARG A 210 19.57 16.82 3.60
CA ARG A 210 19.55 15.36 3.62
C ARG A 210 18.17 14.79 3.96
N VAL A 211 17.48 15.35 4.95
CA VAL A 211 16.12 14.91 5.35
C VAL A 211 15.14 15.18 4.20
N LEU A 212 15.25 16.37 3.60
CA LEU A 212 14.42 16.75 2.46
C LEU A 212 14.62 15.77 1.29
N LEU A 213 15.87 15.44 0.96
CA LEU A 213 16.16 14.52 -0.13
C LEU A 213 15.64 13.09 0.17
N VAL A 214 15.79 12.59 1.41
CA VAL A 214 15.22 11.30 1.84
C VAL A 214 13.69 11.31 1.67
N ALA A 215 13.02 12.39 2.10
CA ALA A 215 11.57 12.55 1.99
C ALA A 215 11.11 12.62 0.52
N VAL A 216 11.82 13.36 -0.33
CA VAL A 216 11.50 13.45 -1.77
C VAL A 216 11.66 12.12 -2.48
N LEU A 217 12.72 11.35 -2.19
CA LEU A 217 12.92 10.04 -2.80
C LEU A 217 11.89 9.01 -2.28
N ALA A 218 11.56 9.06 -0.99
CA ALA A 218 10.47 8.25 -0.44
C ALA A 218 9.13 8.61 -1.12
N PHE A 219 8.79 9.89 -1.20
CA PHE A 219 7.61 10.38 -1.91
C PHE A 219 7.56 9.85 -3.35
N ALA A 220 8.66 9.96 -4.12
CA ALA A 220 8.71 9.55 -5.51
C ALA A 220 8.47 8.04 -5.71
N LEU A 221 9.06 7.19 -4.85
CA LEU A 221 8.88 5.75 -4.95
C LEU A 221 7.50 5.29 -4.46
N PHE A 222 6.96 5.89 -3.41
CA PHE A 222 5.60 5.63 -2.99
C PHE A 222 4.57 6.12 -4.01
N LEU A 223 4.79 7.30 -4.63
CA LEU A 223 3.99 7.77 -5.77
C LEU A 223 3.97 6.72 -6.88
N SER A 224 5.14 6.17 -7.21
CA SER A 224 5.28 5.14 -8.23
C SER A 224 4.56 3.84 -7.85
N GLU A 225 4.58 3.46 -6.57
CA GLU A 225 3.86 2.29 -6.05
C GLU A 225 2.34 2.51 -6.13
N GLY A 226 1.84 3.68 -5.74
CA GLY A 226 0.42 4.03 -5.85
C GLY A 226 -0.08 3.99 -7.31
N VAL A 227 0.73 4.49 -8.25
CA VAL A 227 0.41 4.39 -9.68
C VAL A 227 0.24 2.94 -10.13
N ALA A 228 1.08 2.02 -9.66
CA ALA A 228 0.93 0.60 -10.02
C ALA A 228 -0.36 0.01 -9.47
N TYR A 229 -0.74 0.36 -8.25
CA TYR A 229 -1.97 -0.15 -7.63
C TYR A 229 -3.20 0.23 -8.46
N ASP A 230 -3.36 1.48 -8.82
CA ASP A 230 -4.63 1.95 -9.38
C ASP A 230 -4.65 2.00 -10.93
N TRP A 231 -3.48 2.08 -11.58
CA TRP A 231 -3.41 2.26 -13.03
C TRP A 231 -2.95 1.04 -13.82
N SER A 232 -2.47 -0.04 -13.18
CA SER A 232 -1.98 -1.20 -13.92
C SER A 232 -3.06 -1.91 -14.71
N THR A 233 -4.24 -2.13 -14.11
CA THR A 233 -5.39 -2.75 -14.78
C THR A 233 -5.97 -1.83 -15.86
N VAL A 234 -6.14 -0.55 -15.53
CA VAL A 234 -6.65 0.48 -16.46
C VAL A 234 -5.76 0.59 -17.68
N HIS A 235 -4.43 0.63 -17.48
CA HIS A 235 -3.47 0.67 -18.58
C HIS A 235 -3.63 -0.49 -19.56
N VAL A 236 -3.68 -1.72 -19.05
CA VAL A 236 -3.75 -2.91 -19.92
C VAL A 236 -5.12 -3.01 -20.61
N HIS A 237 -6.19 -2.57 -19.95
CA HIS A 237 -7.51 -2.52 -20.57
C HIS A 237 -7.62 -1.40 -21.61
N ASP A 238 -7.40 -0.15 -21.20
CA ASP A 238 -7.68 1.04 -22.00
C ASP A 238 -6.66 1.30 -23.11
N SER A 239 -5.36 1.14 -22.78
CA SER A 239 -4.30 1.47 -23.74
C SER A 239 -3.98 0.33 -24.69
N LEU A 240 -4.24 -0.92 -24.29
CA LEU A 240 -3.88 -2.12 -25.07
C LEU A 240 -5.10 -2.94 -25.51
N GLY A 241 -6.33 -2.50 -25.17
CA GLY A 241 -7.57 -3.13 -25.61
C GLY A 241 -7.79 -4.54 -25.09
N ALA A 242 -7.17 -4.89 -23.95
CA ALA A 242 -7.33 -6.22 -23.38
C ALA A 242 -8.70 -6.37 -22.68
N ASP A 243 -9.22 -7.59 -22.67
CA ASP A 243 -10.36 -7.91 -21.82
C ASP A 243 -10.07 -7.59 -20.36
N LYS A 244 -11.08 -7.17 -19.60
CA LYS A 244 -10.96 -6.80 -18.18
C LYS A 244 -10.38 -7.93 -17.34
N SER A 245 -10.71 -9.18 -17.65
CA SER A 245 -10.15 -10.37 -17.00
C SER A 245 -8.64 -10.53 -17.22
N VAL A 246 -8.16 -10.20 -18.43
CA VAL A 246 -6.72 -10.19 -18.76
C VAL A 246 -6.04 -9.01 -18.09
N ALA A 247 -6.68 -7.85 -18.10
CA ALA A 247 -6.14 -6.63 -17.47
C ALA A 247 -5.89 -6.80 -15.96
N ALA A 248 -6.74 -7.56 -15.26
CA ALA A 248 -6.57 -7.89 -13.85
C ALA A 248 -5.22 -8.53 -13.52
N TRP A 249 -4.64 -9.28 -14.46
CA TRP A 249 -3.33 -9.91 -14.30
C TRP A 249 -2.17 -8.92 -14.19
N ALA A 250 -2.33 -7.66 -14.67
CA ALA A 250 -1.30 -6.65 -14.51
C ALA A 250 -1.08 -6.30 -13.03
N PHE A 251 -2.17 -6.07 -12.30
CA PHE A 251 -2.12 -5.87 -10.84
C PHE A 251 -1.66 -7.14 -10.11
N GLY A 252 -2.14 -8.31 -10.52
CA GLY A 252 -1.73 -9.59 -9.95
C GLY A 252 -0.23 -9.85 -10.09
N ALA A 253 0.32 -9.65 -11.28
CA ALA A 253 1.75 -9.83 -11.57
C ALA A 253 2.64 -8.86 -10.78
N PHE A 254 2.24 -7.59 -10.71
CA PHE A 254 2.87 -6.61 -9.84
C PHE A 254 2.87 -7.05 -8.38
N SER A 255 1.72 -7.48 -7.85
CA SER A 255 1.54 -7.89 -6.46
C SER A 255 2.36 -9.15 -6.11
N VAL A 256 2.43 -10.14 -7.01
CA VAL A 256 3.30 -11.32 -6.86
C VAL A 256 4.75 -10.90 -6.77
N ALA A 257 5.22 -10.09 -7.73
CA ALA A 257 6.60 -9.64 -7.78
C ALA A 257 6.99 -8.89 -6.50
N MET A 258 6.13 -7.96 -6.05
CA MET A 258 6.31 -7.24 -4.78
C MET A 258 6.43 -8.20 -3.59
N THR A 259 5.54 -9.19 -3.50
CA THR A 259 5.53 -10.16 -2.40
C THR A 259 6.80 -10.98 -2.37
N VAL A 260 7.17 -11.60 -3.51
CA VAL A 260 8.33 -12.48 -3.61
C VAL A 260 9.61 -11.74 -3.28
N VAL A 261 9.80 -10.55 -3.84
CA VAL A 261 11.02 -9.76 -3.62
C VAL A 261 11.08 -9.25 -2.17
N ARG A 262 9.98 -8.80 -1.57
CA ARG A 262 9.95 -8.38 -0.16
C ARG A 262 10.40 -9.48 0.80
N LEU A 263 10.12 -10.75 0.50
CA LEU A 263 10.56 -11.89 1.34
C LEU A 263 12.08 -12.09 1.34
N VAL A 264 12.78 -11.63 0.30
CA VAL A 264 14.24 -11.80 0.15
C VAL A 264 15.01 -10.48 0.25
N ALA A 265 14.34 -9.34 0.15
CA ALA A 265 14.93 -8.00 0.10
C ALA A 265 15.92 -7.75 1.24
N ASP A 266 15.55 -8.08 2.48
CA ASP A 266 16.40 -7.85 3.66
C ASP A 266 17.73 -8.63 3.57
N ARG A 267 17.70 -9.87 3.01
CA ARG A 267 18.93 -10.65 2.80
C ARG A 267 19.83 -10.03 1.75
N VAL A 268 19.23 -9.49 0.68
CA VAL A 268 19.99 -8.81 -0.38
C VAL A 268 20.57 -7.50 0.15
N VAL A 269 19.76 -6.70 0.86
CA VAL A 269 20.21 -5.45 1.50
C VAL A 269 21.37 -5.71 2.47
N ALA A 270 21.31 -6.78 3.25
CA ALA A 270 22.38 -7.14 4.17
C ALA A 270 23.72 -7.44 3.44
N ARG A 271 23.68 -7.94 2.20
CA ARG A 271 24.87 -8.28 1.41
C ARG A 271 25.46 -7.10 0.64
N ILE A 272 24.60 -6.28 -0.01
CA ILE A 272 25.08 -5.24 -0.93
C ILE A 272 24.94 -3.82 -0.36
N GLY A 273 24.29 -3.68 0.78
CA GLY A 273 23.99 -2.40 1.42
C GLY A 273 22.70 -1.73 0.89
N PRO A 274 22.09 -0.83 1.70
CA PRO A 274 20.83 -0.20 1.36
C PRO A 274 20.90 0.71 0.14
N ALA A 275 21.98 1.46 -0.03
CA ALA A 275 22.14 2.36 -1.16
C ALA A 275 22.22 1.61 -2.50
N ALA A 276 23.11 0.63 -2.59
CA ALA A 276 23.27 -0.18 -3.81
C ALA A 276 22.00 -0.97 -4.14
N TYR A 277 21.27 -1.43 -3.10
CA TYR A 277 19.97 -2.07 -3.29
C TYR A 277 18.96 -1.12 -3.94
N VAL A 278 18.72 0.03 -3.33
CA VAL A 278 17.72 1.01 -3.83
C VAL A 278 18.09 1.53 -5.21
N GLN A 279 19.38 1.81 -5.46
CA GLN A 279 19.83 2.26 -6.78
C GLN A 279 19.48 1.25 -7.87
N ARG A 280 19.85 -0.02 -7.69
CA ARG A 280 19.58 -1.08 -8.68
C ARG A 280 18.09 -1.36 -8.81
N ALA A 281 17.39 -1.47 -7.69
CA ALA A 281 15.96 -1.76 -7.67
C ALA A 281 15.17 -0.63 -8.35
N ALA A 282 15.42 0.64 -8.03
CA ALA A 282 14.74 1.77 -8.67
C ALA A 282 15.02 1.86 -10.18
N LEU A 283 16.23 1.53 -10.64
CA LEU A 283 16.54 1.46 -12.08
C LEU A 283 15.79 0.30 -12.76
N ILE A 284 15.68 -0.86 -12.11
CA ILE A 284 14.83 -1.96 -12.60
C ILE A 284 13.36 -1.50 -12.67
N GLY A 285 12.88 -0.75 -11.66
CA GLY A 285 11.55 -0.18 -11.67
C GLY A 285 11.34 0.78 -12.84
N ALA A 286 12.27 1.72 -13.04
CA ALA A 286 12.20 2.63 -14.19
C ALA A 286 12.15 1.88 -15.53
N ALA A 287 12.99 0.86 -15.71
CA ALA A 287 13.01 0.04 -16.91
C ALA A 287 11.69 -0.75 -17.08
N GLY A 288 11.17 -1.34 -15.99
CA GLY A 288 9.91 -2.08 -15.99
C GLY A 288 8.73 -1.19 -16.40
N LEU A 289 8.59 -0.01 -15.79
CA LEU A 289 7.49 0.90 -16.12
C LEU A 289 7.64 1.50 -17.52
N THR A 290 8.88 1.78 -17.98
CA THR A 290 9.13 2.19 -19.37
C THR A 290 8.71 1.08 -20.34
N ALA A 291 9.07 -0.17 -20.05
CA ALA A 291 8.64 -1.32 -20.86
C ALA A 291 7.12 -1.49 -20.86
N ALA A 292 6.45 -1.23 -19.73
CA ALA A 292 4.98 -1.27 -19.67
C ALA A 292 4.37 -0.16 -20.54
N ALA A 293 4.87 1.08 -20.44
CA ALA A 293 4.38 2.22 -21.23
C ALA A 293 4.55 2.03 -22.75
N LEU A 294 5.58 1.30 -23.17
CA LEU A 294 5.91 1.03 -24.57
C LEU A 294 5.45 -0.37 -25.03
N ALA A 295 4.72 -1.11 -24.19
CA ALA A 295 4.34 -2.48 -24.49
C ALA A 295 3.44 -2.58 -25.74
N PRO A 296 3.77 -3.43 -26.72
CA PRO A 296 2.94 -3.61 -27.91
C PRO A 296 1.75 -4.54 -27.70
N THR A 297 1.73 -5.30 -26.61
CA THR A 297 0.67 -6.28 -26.30
C THR A 297 0.39 -6.34 -24.82
N PRO A 298 -0.84 -6.76 -24.41
CA PRO A 298 -1.21 -6.93 -23.00
C PRO A 298 -0.25 -7.81 -22.21
N TRP A 299 0.22 -8.92 -22.78
CA TRP A 299 1.11 -9.86 -22.10
C TRP A 299 2.49 -9.29 -21.81
N VAL A 300 3.03 -8.50 -22.75
CA VAL A 300 4.29 -7.77 -22.53
C VAL A 300 4.12 -6.75 -21.41
N ALA A 301 3.00 -6.02 -21.39
CA ALA A 301 2.70 -5.07 -20.34
C ALA A 301 2.58 -5.77 -18.96
N ILE A 302 1.90 -6.90 -18.87
CA ILE A 302 1.75 -7.67 -17.62
C ILE A 302 3.12 -8.09 -17.07
N VAL A 303 4.01 -8.60 -17.91
CA VAL A 303 5.39 -8.94 -17.50
C VAL A 303 6.16 -7.69 -17.09
N ALA A 304 5.99 -6.58 -17.80
CA ALA A 304 6.64 -5.31 -17.49
C ALA A 304 6.16 -4.73 -16.14
N TRP A 305 4.87 -4.86 -15.80
CA TRP A 305 4.32 -4.53 -14.48
C TRP A 305 4.91 -5.41 -13.37
N ALA A 306 5.15 -6.70 -13.62
CA ALA A 306 5.88 -7.56 -12.67
C ALA A 306 7.32 -7.07 -12.47
N VAL A 307 8.04 -6.70 -13.53
CA VAL A 307 9.40 -6.12 -13.44
C VAL A 307 9.38 -4.81 -12.64
N PHE A 308 8.35 -3.98 -12.85
CA PHE A 308 8.16 -2.76 -12.06
C PHE A 308 8.00 -3.09 -10.57
N GLY A 309 7.20 -4.11 -10.23
CA GLY A 309 7.03 -4.62 -8.87
C GLY A 309 8.33 -5.11 -8.24
N VAL A 310 9.17 -5.83 -8.99
CA VAL A 310 10.54 -6.22 -8.55
C VAL A 310 11.34 -4.97 -8.18
N GLY A 311 11.27 -3.93 -9.01
CA GLY A 311 12.03 -2.70 -8.84
C GLY A 311 11.60 -1.83 -7.66
N LEU A 312 10.34 -1.87 -7.26
CA LEU A 312 9.86 -1.07 -6.12
C LEU A 312 9.95 -1.82 -4.79
N ALA A 313 9.91 -3.15 -4.82
CA ALA A 313 9.87 -3.97 -3.62
C ALA A 313 11.08 -3.72 -2.70
N GLY A 314 10.82 -3.49 -1.43
CA GLY A 314 11.85 -3.32 -0.41
C GLY A 314 12.62 -1.99 -0.43
N CYS A 315 12.35 -1.08 -1.38
CA CYS A 315 13.01 0.23 -1.44
C CYS A 315 12.57 1.14 -0.29
N VAL A 316 11.26 1.19 -0.05
CA VAL A 316 10.64 2.08 0.94
C VAL A 316 11.18 1.89 2.36
N PRO A 317 11.29 0.67 2.92
CA PRO A 317 11.84 0.46 4.25
C PRO A 317 13.27 1.01 4.43
N GLN A 318 14.05 1.11 3.34
CA GLN A 318 15.40 1.64 3.41
C GLN A 318 15.42 3.15 3.71
N PHE A 319 14.44 3.90 3.18
CA PHE A 319 14.30 5.32 3.48
C PHE A 319 13.82 5.55 4.90
N PHE A 320 12.91 4.74 5.43
CA PHE A 320 12.49 4.82 6.84
C PHE A 320 13.65 4.53 7.78
N SER A 321 14.41 3.48 7.51
CA SER A 321 15.62 3.16 8.26
C SER A 321 16.67 4.27 8.17
N ALA A 322 16.81 4.92 7.02
CA ALA A 322 17.71 6.06 6.86
C ALA A 322 17.26 7.27 7.66
N ALA A 323 15.97 7.59 7.63
CA ALA A 323 15.38 8.69 8.41
C ALA A 323 15.64 8.54 9.92
N GLY A 324 15.43 7.34 10.47
CA GLY A 324 15.70 7.05 11.88
C GLY A 324 17.19 7.14 12.28
N ARG A 325 18.11 7.11 11.31
CA ARG A 325 19.56 7.24 11.53
C ARG A 325 20.11 8.66 11.35
N ILE A 326 19.29 9.61 10.88
CA ILE A 326 19.74 11.01 10.67
C ILE A 326 20.10 11.63 11.99
N ASP A 327 19.23 11.48 12.97
CA ASP A 327 19.42 11.95 14.33
C ASP A 327 18.80 10.92 15.29
N PRO A 328 19.63 10.10 15.97
CA PRO A 328 19.15 9.05 16.85
C PRO A 328 18.30 9.59 18.03
N ASP A 329 18.56 10.82 18.50
CA ASP A 329 17.83 11.42 19.61
C ASP A 329 16.41 11.88 19.18
N ASN A 330 16.22 12.17 17.90
CA ASN A 330 14.97 12.60 17.28
C ASN A 330 14.48 11.62 16.20
N ALA A 331 14.87 10.35 16.25
CA ALA A 331 14.59 9.36 15.20
C ALA A 331 13.10 9.26 14.84
N GLY A 332 12.21 9.27 15.85
CA GLY A 332 10.76 9.23 15.63
C GLY A 332 10.24 10.41 14.83
N PHE A 333 10.75 11.62 15.10
CA PHE A 333 10.36 12.84 14.40
C PHE A 333 10.72 12.79 12.90
N TYR A 334 11.94 12.36 12.56
CA TYR A 334 12.38 12.26 11.17
C TYR A 334 11.73 11.11 10.44
N MET A 335 11.53 9.96 11.11
CA MET A 335 10.76 8.84 10.54
C MET A 335 9.34 9.27 10.21
N ALA A 336 8.63 9.94 11.14
CA ALA A 336 7.27 10.41 10.90
C ALA A 336 7.17 11.32 9.67
N ARG A 337 8.12 12.27 9.50
CA ARG A 337 8.14 13.16 8.34
C ARG A 337 8.36 12.45 7.02
N VAL A 338 9.34 11.53 6.97
CA VAL A 338 9.63 10.77 5.75
C VAL A 338 8.49 9.82 5.42
N THR A 339 7.91 9.16 6.42
CA THR A 339 6.75 8.30 6.26
C THR A 339 5.55 9.08 5.74
N SER A 340 5.24 10.25 6.35
CA SER A 340 4.14 11.10 5.88
C SER A 340 4.34 11.57 4.45
N ALA A 341 5.56 11.98 4.08
CA ALA A 341 5.86 12.34 2.70
C ALA A 341 5.64 11.16 1.74
N GLY A 342 6.03 9.96 2.14
CA GLY A 342 5.78 8.73 1.39
C GLY A 342 4.28 8.50 1.18
N TYR A 343 3.48 8.50 2.24
CA TYR A 343 2.03 8.30 2.13
C TYR A 343 1.35 9.37 1.27
N VAL A 344 1.77 10.64 1.39
CA VAL A 344 1.28 11.69 0.48
C VAL A 344 1.64 11.35 -0.97
N GLY A 345 2.84 10.84 -1.24
CA GLY A 345 3.23 10.36 -2.57
C GLY A 345 2.32 9.24 -3.08
N MET A 346 2.08 8.23 -2.25
CA MET A 346 1.23 7.09 -2.60
C MET A 346 -0.21 7.50 -2.98
N LEU A 347 -0.76 8.47 -2.26
CA LEU A 347 -2.11 8.98 -2.53
C LEU A 347 -2.13 9.97 -3.71
N ALA A 348 -1.10 10.82 -3.82
CA ALA A 348 -1.01 11.80 -4.88
C ALA A 348 -0.69 11.17 -6.24
N GLY A 349 0.06 10.06 -6.27
CA GLY A 349 0.49 9.42 -7.51
C GLY A 349 -0.64 9.11 -8.47
N PRO A 350 -1.60 8.26 -8.08
CA PRO A 350 -2.74 7.93 -8.93
C PRO A 350 -3.55 9.16 -9.36
N ALA A 351 -3.77 10.11 -8.44
CA ALA A 351 -4.50 11.33 -8.72
C ALA A 351 -3.80 12.20 -9.77
N VAL A 352 -2.49 12.41 -9.61
CA VAL A 352 -1.68 13.20 -10.56
C VAL A 352 -1.67 12.54 -11.93
N ILE A 353 -1.53 11.21 -12.01
CA ILE A 353 -1.63 10.49 -13.27
C ILE A 353 -3.00 10.72 -13.91
N GLY A 354 -4.10 10.55 -13.17
CA GLY A 354 -5.46 10.80 -13.69
C GLY A 354 -5.64 12.22 -14.22
N ILE A 355 -5.16 13.23 -13.49
CA ILE A 355 -5.21 14.62 -13.93
C ILE A 355 -4.36 14.85 -15.22
N LEU A 356 -3.19 14.23 -15.29
CA LEU A 356 -2.33 14.35 -16.48
C LEU A 356 -2.98 13.76 -17.73
N THR A 357 -3.86 12.76 -17.62
CA THR A 357 -4.55 12.16 -18.78
C THR A 357 -5.46 13.15 -19.51
N ARG A 358 -5.77 14.29 -18.91
CA ARG A 358 -6.46 15.39 -19.59
C ARG A 358 -5.66 15.99 -20.74
N TRP A 359 -4.32 15.97 -20.66
CA TRP A 359 -3.45 16.62 -21.65
C TRP A 359 -2.59 15.64 -22.44
N VAL A 360 -2.32 14.46 -21.86
CA VAL A 360 -1.44 13.45 -22.46
C VAL A 360 -2.03 12.04 -22.30
N PRO A 361 -1.71 11.11 -23.21
CA PRO A 361 -2.08 9.71 -23.05
C PRO A 361 -1.58 9.14 -21.72
N LEU A 362 -2.31 8.15 -21.17
CA LEU A 362 -1.96 7.49 -19.91
C LEU A 362 -0.51 6.96 -19.90
N THR A 363 -0.09 6.34 -21.00
CA THR A 363 1.27 5.81 -21.16
C THR A 363 2.34 6.91 -21.07
N THR A 364 2.06 8.13 -21.58
CA THR A 364 2.94 9.30 -21.47
C THR A 364 2.95 9.83 -20.03
N ALA A 365 1.82 9.80 -19.32
CA ALA A 365 1.75 10.23 -17.92
C ALA A 365 2.66 9.38 -17.01
N PHE A 366 2.95 8.13 -17.36
CA PHE A 366 3.90 7.29 -16.65
C PHE A 366 5.34 7.80 -16.67
N SER A 367 5.67 8.79 -17.51
CA SER A 367 6.97 9.47 -17.44
C SER A 367 7.27 10.06 -16.06
N LEU A 368 6.25 10.49 -15.32
CA LEU A 368 6.41 11.03 -13.98
C LEU A 368 6.95 9.99 -12.97
N PRO A 369 6.31 8.82 -12.74
CA PRO A 369 6.88 7.80 -11.88
C PRO A 369 8.18 7.18 -12.43
N ILE A 370 8.38 7.12 -13.75
CA ILE A 370 9.67 6.71 -14.35
C ILE A 370 10.77 7.69 -13.92
N ALA A 371 10.54 8.98 -14.03
CA ALA A 371 11.49 10.01 -13.58
C ALA A 371 11.76 9.91 -12.06
N GLY A 372 10.72 9.63 -11.25
CA GLY A 372 10.86 9.37 -9.82
C GLY A 372 11.77 8.19 -9.50
N CYS A 373 11.60 7.07 -10.20
CA CYS A 373 12.46 5.90 -10.09
C CYS A 373 13.90 6.20 -10.53
N LEU A 374 14.09 6.90 -11.64
CA LEU A 374 15.43 7.31 -12.11
C LEU A 374 16.11 8.22 -11.09
N LEU A 375 15.39 9.20 -10.53
CA LEU A 375 15.90 10.08 -9.50
C LEU A 375 16.34 9.30 -8.26
N ALA A 376 15.55 8.34 -7.81
CA ALA A 376 15.91 7.44 -6.70
C ALA A 376 17.14 6.58 -7.05
N GLY A 377 17.19 6.00 -8.24
CA GLY A 377 18.33 5.23 -8.74
C GLY A 377 19.63 6.01 -8.76
N LEU A 378 19.58 7.29 -9.10
CA LEU A 378 20.76 8.15 -9.19
C LEU A 378 21.20 8.74 -7.85
N LEU A 379 20.24 9.06 -6.96
CA LEU A 379 20.51 9.85 -5.76
C LEU A 379 20.48 9.05 -4.45
N ALA A 380 19.96 7.81 -4.42
CA ALA A 380 19.86 7.02 -3.19
C ALA A 380 21.20 6.86 -2.47
N GLY A 381 22.31 6.74 -3.18
CA GLY A 381 23.67 6.65 -2.61
C GLY A 381 24.03 7.85 -1.74
N ARG A 382 23.55 9.05 -2.09
CA ARG A 382 23.87 10.28 -1.34
C ARG A 382 23.23 10.32 0.05
N VAL A 383 22.15 9.57 0.28
CA VAL A 383 21.37 9.63 1.52
C VAL A 383 21.36 8.33 2.32
N LEU A 384 21.48 7.18 1.65
CA LEU A 384 21.41 5.86 2.29
C LEU A 384 22.76 5.34 2.73
N ASP A 385 23.88 5.76 2.11
CA ASP A 385 25.21 5.40 2.56
C ASP A 385 25.52 6.03 3.91
N ARG A 386 26.17 5.27 4.79
CA ARG A 386 26.71 5.81 6.04
C ARG A 386 27.75 6.88 5.67
N PRO A 387 27.78 8.05 6.33
CA PRO A 387 28.94 8.91 6.22
C PRO A 387 30.16 8.06 6.58
N ARG A 388 31.14 7.97 5.69
CA ARG A 388 32.46 7.40 6.02
C ARG A 388 32.91 8.12 7.28
N ARG A 389 33.07 7.41 8.39
CA ARG A 389 33.84 7.95 9.52
C ARG A 389 35.18 8.29 8.93
N VAL A 390 35.46 9.58 8.76
CA VAL A 390 36.82 10.04 8.54
C VAL A 390 37.56 9.57 9.80
N GLY A 391 38.41 8.56 9.63
CA GLY A 391 39.24 8.10 10.72
C GLY A 391 40.07 9.28 11.17
N VAL A 392 39.87 9.66 12.43
CA VAL A 392 40.81 10.53 13.12
C VAL A 392 42.04 9.64 13.28
N ALA A 393 43.08 9.95 12.47
CA ALA A 393 44.41 9.38 12.59
C ALA A 393 45.10 9.89 13.85
#